data_13eaa3919a2278f6d546d7c95d0a2764
#
_entry.id   13eaa3919a2278f6d546d7c95d0a2764
#
_cell.length_a   1.000
_cell.length_b   1.000
_cell.length_c   1.000
_cell.angle_alpha   90.00
_cell.angle_beta   90.00
_cell.angle_gamma   90.00
#
_symmetry.space_group_name_H-M   'P 1'
#
loop_
_entity.id
_entity.type
_entity.pdbx_description
1 polymer ?
#
loop_
_entity_poly.entity_id
_entity_poly.type
_entity_poly.pdbx_seq_one_letter_code
_entity_poly.pdbx_strand_id
1 'polypeptide(L)'
;MGIFRGTGLKNAGPACLAVLLGLSVAAATAGAQPQPRTNFESIAPEAATGRSEKQASRAASYMTAAANPHAAEAGAAIMAAGGSAVDAAIATALVLNLVEPQSAGIGGGGFMLVWDNARKTLRAFDGRETAPAGVDRRLFFDAAGRKKGFMEAVVGGASVGVPGMLRMFELVHADYGRLPWAALFQPAIRLAEAGFPISPRLHALLERDQQLRQVPAARALFYTEAGTARPVGSLLVNAPFAALLRRVAVEGADAFYKGQIAADIVTAVRTAPNPGGMALEDLTGYRAVERDPVCMPYRIYRVCTMPPPSSAVNMLQAFGILSHFDLAQLAPLSPEAVHLVAQAERLGYADRDFYVGDPDHVRMPLEGMTDRGYLAGRAKLLDPARGSTTPAAPGEPPRKHGALPAAFGRDSAIELPSTTHVATVDVARNAVAMTVTIENVFGSKQMVHGFLLNNQLTDFSAEAEENGRPVANRIEPGKRPRSSMAPTVVFNADGSLRLVVGSPGGSRILGYVAQTVIGVLDWKLDIQQAISLPHYLDRNTGLELEEGTAAAALAETMRARGHKASVIELNSGLQGIEIRSDGSLIGGADPRREGVAVGR
;
A
#
# COMPACT_ATOMS: atom_id res chain seq x y z
N MET A 1 72.28 60.52 -26.32
CA MET A 1 73.57 59.81 -26.36
C MET A 1 73.19 58.36 -26.55
N GLY A 2 73.26 57.82 -27.61
CA GLY A 2 74.11 57.31 -28.60
C GLY A 2 73.56 55.97 -29.01
N ILE A 3 73.02 55.79 -30.23
CA ILE A 3 73.75 55.44 -31.48
C ILE A 3 74.15 53.94 -31.42
N PHE A 4 73.81 53.04 -32.30
CA PHE A 4 73.76 52.87 -33.75
C PHE A 4 73.24 51.45 -34.07
N ARG A 5 72.35 51.24 -35.08
CA ARG A 5 72.53 50.57 -36.38
C ARG A 5 72.92 49.08 -36.31
N GLY A 6 72.38 48.20 -37.08
CA GLY A 6 71.66 48.24 -38.33
C GLY A 6 71.66 46.87 -39.01
N THR A 7 70.77 46.75 -39.91
CA THR A 7 70.78 46.07 -41.20
C THR A 7 70.95 44.56 -41.34
N GLY A 8 70.04 43.99 -42.13
CA GLY A 8 70.32 42.90 -43.01
C GLY A 8 69.11 42.09 -43.46
N LEU A 9 68.44 42.48 -44.55
CA LEU A 9 67.52 41.67 -45.34
C LEU A 9 68.15 40.39 -45.86
N LYS A 10 67.41 39.33 -45.97
CA LYS A 10 67.15 38.64 -47.26
C LYS A 10 66.07 37.60 -47.17
N ASN A 11 65.18 37.64 -48.16
CA ASN A 11 64.08 36.79 -48.53
C ASN A 11 64.37 35.29 -48.61
N ALA A 12 63.40 34.47 -48.30
CA ALA A 12 62.93 33.32 -49.12
C ALA A 12 61.56 32.82 -48.62
N GLY A 13 60.69 32.64 -49.57
CA GLY A 13 59.23 32.41 -49.40
C GLY A 13 58.78 30.96 -49.04
N PRO A 14 57.55 30.60 -49.31
CA PRO A 14 56.68 29.98 -48.30
C PRO A 14 56.59 28.45 -48.42
N ALA A 15 56.42 27.78 -47.30
CA ALA A 15 55.91 26.44 -47.28
C ALA A 15 54.74 26.35 -46.23
N CYS A 16 53.55 26.25 -46.77
CA CYS A 16 52.34 25.95 -45.98
C CYS A 16 52.47 24.61 -45.27
N LEU A 17 52.46 24.62 -43.96
CA LEU A 17 52.17 23.42 -43.15
C LEU A 17 50.91 23.66 -42.35
N ALA A 18 49.79 23.07 -42.84
CA ALA A 18 48.52 23.10 -42.15
C ALA A 18 48.58 22.11 -40.93
N VAL A 19 48.62 22.65 -39.72
CA VAL A 19 48.44 21.90 -38.50
C VAL A 19 46.95 21.85 -38.23
N LEU A 20 46.32 20.71 -38.54
CA LEU A 20 44.96 20.36 -38.10
C LEU A 20 45.01 20.08 -36.59
N LEU A 21 44.61 21.08 -35.77
CA LEU A 21 44.22 20.83 -34.38
C LEU A 21 42.85 20.11 -34.39
N GLY A 22 42.86 18.80 -34.22
CA GLY A 22 41.68 18.02 -33.90
C GLY A 22 41.21 18.34 -32.48
N LEU A 23 40.20 19.20 -32.34
CA LEU A 23 39.44 19.31 -31.12
C LEU A 23 38.60 18.05 -30.98
N SER A 24 39.09 17.08 -30.19
CA SER A 24 38.29 15.99 -29.70
C SER A 24 37.33 16.53 -28.63
N VAL A 25 36.10 16.84 -29.04
CA VAL A 25 35.01 17.07 -28.10
C VAL A 25 34.67 15.69 -27.49
N ALA A 26 35.24 15.38 -26.34
CA ALA A 26 34.78 14.34 -25.49
C ALA A 26 33.40 14.75 -24.97
N ALA A 27 32.33 14.26 -25.59
CA ALA A 27 30.99 14.31 -25.02
C ALA A 27 31.01 13.50 -23.72
N ALA A 28 31.24 14.18 -22.61
CA ALA A 28 30.98 13.62 -21.31
C ALA A 28 29.45 13.36 -21.24
N THR A 29 29.05 12.13 -21.45
CA THR A 29 27.74 11.66 -21.02
C THR A 29 27.73 11.80 -19.50
N ALA A 30 27.22 12.91 -19.02
CA ALA A 30 26.87 13.08 -17.63
C ALA A 30 25.75 12.04 -17.36
N GLY A 31 26.15 10.85 -16.93
CA GLY A 31 25.24 9.91 -16.34
C GLY A 31 24.57 10.64 -15.18
N ALA A 32 23.26 10.86 -15.30
CA ALA A 32 22.47 11.38 -14.21
C ALA A 32 22.73 10.49 -12.99
N GLN A 33 23.47 11.01 -12.02
CA GLN A 33 23.63 10.33 -10.75
C GLN A 33 22.22 10.18 -10.16
N PRO A 34 21.82 8.99 -9.71
CA PRO A 34 20.55 8.84 -9.03
C PRO A 34 20.56 9.81 -7.85
N GLN A 35 19.64 10.76 -7.87
CA GLN A 35 19.44 11.67 -6.74
C GLN A 35 19.26 10.83 -5.48
N PRO A 36 19.88 11.17 -4.34
CA PRO A 36 19.63 10.45 -3.11
C PRO A 36 18.14 10.51 -2.82
N ARG A 37 17.50 9.34 -2.79
CA ARG A 37 16.11 9.23 -2.33
C ARG A 37 16.02 9.92 -0.97
N THR A 38 15.06 10.81 -0.82
CA THR A 38 14.87 11.57 0.41
C THR A 38 14.69 10.59 1.57
N ASN A 39 15.16 10.94 2.77
CA ASN A 39 15.11 10.13 4.00
C ASN A 39 13.72 9.56 4.37
N PHE A 40 12.65 9.99 3.70
CA PHE A 40 11.27 9.52 3.91
C PHE A 40 11.06 8.04 3.55
N GLU A 41 11.78 7.48 2.59
CA GLU A 41 11.67 6.05 2.25
C GLU A 41 12.36 5.12 3.26
N SER A 42 13.28 5.64 4.07
CA SER A 42 13.98 4.90 5.12
C SER A 42 13.25 4.92 6.46
N ILE A 43 12.28 5.82 6.64
CA ILE A 43 11.53 5.97 7.88
C ILE A 43 10.25 5.14 7.78
N ALA A 44 9.95 4.34 8.80
CA ALA A 44 8.63 3.74 8.93
C ALA A 44 7.60 4.87 9.10
N PRO A 45 6.61 4.98 8.23
CA PRO A 45 5.74 6.16 8.17
C PRO A 45 4.79 6.28 9.35
N GLU A 46 4.42 5.17 9.93
CA GLU A 46 3.70 5.11 11.18
C GLU A 46 4.66 4.63 12.26
N ALA A 47 4.94 5.50 13.22
CA ALA A 47 5.69 5.05 14.38
C ALA A 47 5.01 3.86 15.06
N ALA A 48 5.78 2.85 15.38
CA ALA A 48 5.32 1.79 16.26
C ALA A 48 4.91 2.40 17.61
N THR A 49 3.85 1.85 18.18
CA THR A 49 3.40 2.19 19.53
C THR A 49 3.92 1.20 20.57
N GLY A 50 4.95 0.47 20.19
CA GLY A 50 5.51 -0.64 20.95
C GLY A 50 5.12 -1.99 20.33
N ARG A 51 5.72 -3.03 20.87
CA ARG A 51 5.43 -4.42 20.50
C ARG A 51 4.88 -5.16 21.71
N SER A 52 3.69 -5.75 21.57
CA SER A 52 3.07 -6.59 22.59
C SER A 52 2.99 -8.03 22.14
N GLU A 53 3.33 -8.96 23.02
CA GLU A 53 3.13 -10.39 22.72
C GLU A 53 1.64 -10.68 22.53
N LYS A 54 1.33 -11.43 21.47
CA LYS A 54 -0.03 -11.84 21.13
C LYS A 54 -0.14 -13.35 21.00
N GLN A 55 -1.26 -13.87 21.47
CA GLN A 55 -1.60 -15.27 21.36
C GLN A 55 -2.58 -15.50 20.20
N ALA A 56 -2.48 -16.64 19.56
CA ALA A 56 -3.42 -17.06 18.52
C ALA A 56 -4.83 -17.20 19.09
N SER A 57 -5.81 -16.56 18.46
CA SER A 57 -7.22 -16.78 18.76
C SER A 57 -7.73 -18.04 18.06
N ARG A 58 -8.60 -18.81 18.70
CA ARG A 58 -9.18 -20.03 18.13
C ARG A 58 -10.70 -19.93 18.08
N ALA A 59 -11.30 -20.41 17.00
CA ALA A 59 -12.76 -20.45 16.83
C ALA A 59 -13.17 -21.65 15.98
N ALA A 60 -14.41 -22.10 16.17
CA ALA A 60 -14.98 -23.19 15.41
C ALA A 60 -15.88 -22.72 14.26
N SER A 61 -16.56 -21.58 14.43
CA SER A 61 -17.65 -21.16 13.54
C SER A 61 -17.26 -20.02 12.61
N TYR A 62 -16.89 -18.88 13.15
CA TYR A 62 -16.57 -17.67 12.41
C TYR A 62 -15.48 -16.85 13.10
N MET A 63 -14.83 -15.95 12.36
CA MET A 63 -13.79 -15.09 12.92
C MET A 63 -13.64 -13.78 12.15
N THR A 64 -13.33 -12.70 12.88
CA THR A 64 -12.89 -11.41 12.35
C THR A 64 -11.53 -11.07 12.96
N ALA A 65 -10.54 -10.72 12.12
CA ALA A 65 -9.28 -10.15 12.56
C ALA A 65 -9.16 -8.71 12.01
N ALA A 66 -8.89 -7.76 12.91
CA ALA A 66 -8.81 -6.33 12.58
C ALA A 66 -7.84 -5.59 13.50
N ALA A 67 -7.40 -4.41 13.07
CA ALA A 67 -6.35 -3.64 13.74
C ALA A 67 -6.76 -3.00 15.08
N ASN A 68 -8.06 -3.08 15.45
CA ASN A 68 -8.58 -2.55 16.71
C ASN A 68 -9.64 -3.48 17.31
N PRO A 69 -9.68 -3.69 18.64
CA PRO A 69 -10.65 -4.58 19.31
C PRO A 69 -12.10 -4.23 19.01
N HIS A 70 -12.50 -2.96 19.09
CA HIS A 70 -13.87 -2.53 18.79
C HIS A 70 -14.32 -2.91 17.37
N ALA A 71 -13.40 -2.82 16.42
CA ALA A 71 -13.68 -3.17 15.03
C ALA A 71 -13.82 -4.70 14.85
N ALA A 72 -12.94 -5.49 15.45
CA ALA A 72 -13.02 -6.95 15.39
C ALA A 72 -14.29 -7.47 16.08
N GLU A 73 -14.66 -6.91 17.23
CA GLU A 73 -15.91 -7.23 17.96
C GLU A 73 -17.16 -6.87 17.13
N ALA A 74 -17.14 -5.71 16.42
CA ALA A 74 -18.24 -5.33 15.55
C ALA A 74 -18.47 -6.34 14.43
N GLY A 75 -17.40 -6.79 13.74
CA GLY A 75 -17.50 -7.82 12.72
C GLY A 75 -17.99 -9.17 13.26
N ALA A 76 -17.46 -9.60 14.41
CA ALA A 76 -17.89 -10.81 15.07
C ALA A 76 -19.39 -10.75 15.49
N ALA A 77 -19.85 -9.60 15.98
CA ALA A 77 -21.26 -9.37 16.34
C ALA A 77 -22.19 -9.42 15.13
N ILE A 78 -21.76 -8.89 13.97
CA ILE A 78 -22.51 -8.99 12.72
C ILE A 78 -22.66 -10.46 12.29
N MET A 79 -21.59 -11.26 12.36
CA MET A 79 -21.66 -12.69 12.04
C MET A 79 -22.50 -13.46 13.06
N ALA A 80 -22.44 -13.11 14.34
CA ALA A 80 -23.31 -13.68 15.37
C ALA A 80 -24.80 -13.39 15.11
N ALA A 81 -25.12 -12.27 14.48
CA ALA A 81 -26.49 -11.91 14.06
C ALA A 81 -26.92 -12.55 12.72
N GLY A 82 -26.12 -13.46 12.16
CA GLY A 82 -26.42 -14.16 10.90
C GLY A 82 -25.86 -13.48 9.63
N GLY A 83 -25.06 -12.45 9.78
CA GLY A 83 -24.38 -11.76 8.66
C GLY A 83 -23.33 -12.64 7.97
N SER A 84 -23.04 -12.29 6.73
CA SER A 84 -21.98 -12.89 5.93
C SER A 84 -20.58 -12.36 6.32
N ALA A 85 -19.54 -12.98 5.79
CA ALA A 85 -18.17 -12.46 5.88
C ALA A 85 -18.05 -11.04 5.30
N VAL A 86 -18.82 -10.72 4.24
CA VAL A 86 -18.89 -9.39 3.64
C VAL A 86 -19.55 -8.38 4.58
N ASP A 87 -20.69 -8.73 5.16
CA ASP A 87 -21.37 -7.87 6.14
C ASP A 87 -20.45 -7.53 7.31
N ALA A 88 -19.74 -8.54 7.82
CA ALA A 88 -18.78 -8.36 8.91
C ALA A 88 -17.61 -7.45 8.52
N ALA A 89 -17.05 -7.64 7.31
CA ALA A 89 -15.95 -6.82 6.83
C ALA A 89 -16.35 -5.34 6.67
N ILE A 90 -17.53 -5.07 6.13
CA ILE A 90 -18.07 -3.71 5.99
C ILE A 90 -18.24 -3.05 7.36
N ALA A 91 -18.92 -3.71 8.29
CA ALA A 91 -19.15 -3.17 9.64
C ALA A 91 -17.83 -2.92 10.39
N THR A 92 -16.86 -3.84 10.25
CA THR A 92 -15.50 -3.70 10.79
C THR A 92 -14.82 -2.44 10.25
N ALA A 93 -14.85 -2.22 8.93
CA ALA A 93 -14.22 -1.05 8.31
C ALA A 93 -14.89 0.27 8.71
N LEU A 94 -16.22 0.29 8.87
CA LEU A 94 -16.94 1.47 9.35
C LEU A 94 -16.54 1.84 10.80
N VAL A 95 -16.30 0.84 11.66
CA VAL A 95 -15.77 1.08 13.02
C VAL A 95 -14.31 1.50 12.97
N LEU A 96 -13.47 0.93 12.08
CA LEU A 96 -12.08 1.36 11.91
C LEU A 96 -11.96 2.83 11.51
N ASN A 97 -12.90 3.38 10.73
CA ASN A 97 -12.94 4.81 10.43
C ASN A 97 -13.01 5.69 11.69
N LEU A 98 -13.60 5.18 12.79
CA LEU A 98 -13.68 5.88 14.07
C LEU A 98 -12.42 5.69 14.91
N VAL A 99 -12.03 4.42 15.12
CA VAL A 99 -11.01 4.04 16.09
C VAL A 99 -9.59 4.06 15.52
N GLU A 100 -9.45 4.03 14.20
CA GLU A 100 -8.21 4.20 13.42
C GLU A 100 -8.35 5.27 12.33
N PRO A 101 -8.81 6.50 12.65
CA PRO A 101 -9.04 7.54 11.66
C PRO A 101 -7.76 7.98 10.93
N GLN A 102 -6.60 7.68 11.51
CA GLN A 102 -5.30 7.93 10.90
C GLN A 102 -5.00 6.99 9.73
N SER A 103 -5.65 5.82 9.65
CA SER A 103 -5.27 4.74 8.74
C SER A 103 -6.27 4.51 7.61
N ALA A 104 -7.57 4.66 7.88
CA ALA A 104 -8.63 4.35 6.92
C ALA A 104 -9.92 5.14 7.21
N GLY A 105 -10.79 5.20 6.22
CA GLY A 105 -12.10 5.81 6.36
C GLY A 105 -12.84 5.92 5.04
N ILE A 106 -14.13 6.27 5.13
CA ILE A 106 -15.02 6.41 3.95
C ILE A 106 -14.58 7.54 2.99
N GLY A 107 -13.70 8.43 3.46
CA GLY A 107 -13.05 9.43 2.62
C GLY A 107 -11.88 8.91 1.79
N GLY A 108 -11.65 7.61 1.78
CA GLY A 108 -10.61 6.91 1.06
C GLY A 108 -11.12 5.79 0.17
N GLY A 109 -10.28 4.76 -0.01
CA GLY A 109 -10.60 3.62 -0.85
C GLY A 109 -9.93 2.33 -0.39
N GLY A 110 -9.97 1.32 -1.24
CA GLY A 110 -9.39 0.03 -0.90
C GLY A 110 -9.63 -1.06 -1.91
N PHE A 111 -9.17 -2.25 -1.55
CA PHE A 111 -9.34 -3.48 -2.31
C PHE A 111 -9.93 -4.58 -1.42
N MET A 112 -10.79 -5.40 -2.02
CA MET A 112 -11.43 -6.51 -1.34
C MET A 112 -11.40 -7.76 -2.21
N LEU A 113 -10.96 -8.88 -1.64
CA LEU A 113 -11.15 -10.22 -2.19
C LEU A 113 -12.28 -10.90 -1.44
N VAL A 114 -13.22 -11.48 -2.17
CA VAL A 114 -14.36 -12.23 -1.64
C VAL A 114 -14.31 -13.66 -2.14
N TRP A 115 -14.22 -14.60 -1.22
CA TRP A 115 -14.37 -16.03 -1.50
C TRP A 115 -15.79 -16.49 -1.18
N ASP A 116 -16.49 -16.99 -2.18
CA ASP A 116 -17.76 -17.68 -2.05
C ASP A 116 -17.49 -19.19 -2.02
N ASN A 117 -17.64 -19.78 -0.87
CA ASN A 117 -17.35 -21.20 -0.66
C ASN A 117 -18.38 -22.12 -1.32
N ALA A 118 -19.63 -21.69 -1.46
CA ALA A 118 -20.67 -22.48 -2.12
C ALA A 118 -20.46 -22.52 -3.63
N ARG A 119 -20.14 -21.38 -4.25
CA ARG A 119 -19.88 -21.26 -5.67
C ARG A 119 -18.44 -21.64 -6.05
N LYS A 120 -17.53 -21.77 -5.08
CA LYS A 120 -16.08 -21.97 -5.28
C LYS A 120 -15.46 -20.89 -6.15
N THR A 121 -15.90 -19.66 -5.99
CA THR A 121 -15.44 -18.50 -6.76
C THR A 121 -14.74 -17.48 -5.88
N LEU A 122 -13.63 -16.94 -6.36
CA LEU A 122 -12.95 -15.81 -5.78
C LEU A 122 -13.14 -14.60 -6.71
N ARG A 123 -13.55 -13.46 -6.14
CA ARG A 123 -13.74 -12.20 -6.85
C ARG A 123 -12.92 -11.10 -6.19
N ALA A 124 -12.47 -10.15 -7.01
CA ALA A 124 -11.72 -8.98 -6.56
C ALA A 124 -12.53 -7.71 -6.82
N PHE A 125 -12.58 -6.82 -5.83
CA PHE A 125 -13.30 -5.55 -5.91
C PHE A 125 -12.35 -4.39 -5.68
N ASP A 126 -12.36 -3.46 -6.62
CA ASP A 126 -11.51 -2.28 -6.68
C ASP A 126 -12.33 -1.03 -6.36
N GLY A 127 -12.16 -0.54 -5.13
CA GLY A 127 -12.66 0.73 -4.65
C GLY A 127 -11.55 1.76 -4.49
N ARG A 128 -10.45 1.63 -5.27
CA ARG A 128 -9.33 2.60 -5.28
C ARG A 128 -9.81 3.96 -5.74
N GLU A 129 -9.28 5.01 -5.16
CA GLU A 129 -9.58 6.39 -5.52
C GLU A 129 -9.18 6.67 -6.97
N THR A 130 -9.93 7.53 -7.64
CA THR A 130 -9.59 8.03 -8.98
C THR A 130 -9.12 9.47 -8.92
N ALA A 131 -8.23 9.86 -9.81
CA ALA A 131 -7.89 11.26 -10.00
C ALA A 131 -9.11 12.01 -10.56
N PRO A 132 -9.52 13.17 -9.97
CA PRO A 132 -10.61 13.98 -10.51
C PRO A 132 -10.32 14.43 -11.95
N ALA A 133 -11.36 14.78 -12.71
CA ALA A 133 -11.21 15.31 -14.07
C ALA A 133 -10.34 16.59 -14.10
N GLY A 134 -10.45 17.43 -13.07
CA GLY A 134 -9.67 18.65 -12.91
C GLY A 134 -8.33 18.47 -12.17
N VAL A 135 -7.75 17.28 -12.13
CA VAL A 135 -6.49 17.03 -11.43
C VAL A 135 -5.33 17.86 -12.02
N ASP A 136 -4.55 18.49 -11.16
CA ASP A 136 -3.29 19.10 -11.58
C ASP A 136 -2.22 18.03 -11.78
N ARG A 137 -1.79 17.83 -13.03
CA ARG A 137 -0.71 16.91 -13.38
C ARG A 137 0.64 17.30 -12.78
N ARG A 138 0.76 18.54 -12.29
CA ARG A 138 1.95 19.06 -11.60
C ARG A 138 1.76 19.10 -10.08
N LEU A 139 0.93 18.22 -9.52
CA LEU A 139 0.67 18.13 -8.08
C LEU A 139 1.94 18.26 -7.22
N PHE A 140 3.05 17.65 -7.68
CA PHE A 140 4.32 17.61 -6.95
C PHE A 140 5.22 18.83 -7.18
N PHE A 141 4.76 19.84 -7.94
CA PHE A 141 5.56 21.02 -8.28
C PHE A 141 4.85 22.29 -7.87
N ASP A 142 5.62 23.31 -7.48
CA ASP A 142 5.10 24.64 -7.19
C ASP A 142 4.85 25.44 -8.50
N ALA A 143 4.32 26.64 -8.35
CA ALA A 143 4.06 27.52 -9.50
C ALA A 143 5.33 27.90 -10.30
N ALA A 144 6.51 27.84 -9.67
CA ALA A 144 7.80 28.09 -10.31
C ALA A 144 8.41 26.81 -10.95
N GLY A 145 7.69 25.68 -10.90
CA GLY A 145 8.17 24.38 -11.43
C GLY A 145 9.20 23.68 -10.54
N ARG A 146 9.38 24.10 -9.29
CA ARG A 146 10.26 23.44 -8.33
C ARG A 146 9.51 22.33 -7.63
N LYS A 147 10.18 21.19 -7.40
CA LYS A 147 9.57 20.07 -6.68
C LYS A 147 9.22 20.46 -5.24
N LYS A 148 7.96 20.27 -4.87
CA LYS A 148 7.47 20.46 -3.51
C LYS A 148 8.09 19.43 -2.55
N GLY A 149 8.19 19.79 -1.27
CA GLY A 149 8.37 18.80 -0.21
C GLY A 149 7.18 17.83 -0.20
N PHE A 150 7.41 16.57 0.20
CA PHE A 150 6.35 15.55 0.17
C PHE A 150 5.11 16.00 0.96
N MET A 151 5.28 16.49 2.18
CA MET A 151 4.14 16.96 3.00
C MET A 151 3.44 18.20 2.42
N GLU A 152 4.12 19.02 1.63
CA GLU A 152 3.47 20.12 0.89
C GLU A 152 2.55 19.60 -0.21
N ALA A 153 2.89 18.43 -0.81
CA ALA A 153 2.02 17.77 -1.78
C ALA A 153 0.84 17.05 -1.08
N VAL A 154 1.05 16.49 0.12
CA VAL A 154 0.05 15.74 0.89
C VAL A 154 -1.05 16.64 1.44
N VAL A 155 -0.69 17.76 2.10
CA VAL A 155 -1.65 18.58 2.86
C VAL A 155 -2.53 19.41 1.95
N GLY A 156 -3.85 19.25 2.08
CA GLY A 156 -4.84 20.02 1.33
C GLY A 156 -5.54 19.25 0.22
N GLY A 157 -6.41 19.95 -0.50
CA GLY A 157 -7.33 19.33 -1.45
C GLY A 157 -6.69 18.78 -2.72
N ALA A 158 -5.52 19.30 -3.15
CA ALA A 158 -4.88 18.88 -4.40
C ALA A 158 -4.48 17.40 -4.43
N SER A 159 -4.22 16.81 -3.26
CA SER A 159 -3.85 15.40 -3.10
C SER A 159 -5.04 14.45 -3.01
N VAL A 160 -6.26 14.96 -2.88
CA VAL A 160 -7.46 14.16 -2.65
C VAL A 160 -7.93 13.49 -3.93
N GLY A 161 -7.91 12.16 -3.94
CA GLY A 161 -8.59 11.35 -4.94
C GLY A 161 -10.08 11.19 -4.62
N VAL A 162 -10.88 10.90 -5.64
CA VAL A 162 -12.32 10.64 -5.48
C VAL A 162 -12.51 9.39 -4.62
N PRO A 163 -13.15 9.48 -3.44
CA PRO A 163 -13.30 8.35 -2.54
C PRO A 163 -14.08 7.19 -3.16
N GLY A 164 -13.64 5.95 -2.91
CA GLY A 164 -14.23 4.77 -3.51
C GLY A 164 -14.81 3.75 -2.54
N MET A 165 -14.53 3.88 -1.24
CA MET A 165 -14.85 2.84 -0.26
C MET A 165 -16.34 2.49 -0.20
N LEU A 166 -17.22 3.47 -0.08
CA LEU A 166 -18.67 3.21 0.05
C LEU A 166 -19.28 2.62 -1.22
N ARG A 167 -18.79 2.99 -2.42
CA ARG A 167 -19.23 2.36 -3.68
C ARG A 167 -18.76 0.91 -3.78
N MET A 168 -17.57 0.61 -3.29
CA MET A 168 -17.11 -0.78 -3.21
C MET A 168 -17.98 -1.59 -2.25
N PHE A 169 -18.31 -1.04 -1.09
CA PHE A 169 -19.18 -1.72 -0.12
C PHE A 169 -20.58 -1.97 -0.69
N GLU A 170 -21.19 -0.98 -1.34
CA GLU A 170 -22.50 -1.11 -1.98
C GLU A 170 -22.48 -2.20 -3.06
N LEU A 171 -21.46 -2.19 -3.93
CA LEU A 171 -21.29 -3.18 -5.00
C LEU A 171 -21.19 -4.60 -4.44
N VAL A 172 -20.34 -4.80 -3.44
CA VAL A 172 -20.09 -6.13 -2.86
C VAL A 172 -21.28 -6.60 -2.04
N HIS A 173 -21.92 -5.68 -1.28
CA HIS A 173 -23.08 -6.02 -0.46
C HIS A 173 -24.27 -6.48 -1.29
N ALA A 174 -24.47 -5.94 -2.49
CA ALA A 174 -25.58 -6.32 -3.37
C ALA A 174 -25.58 -7.84 -3.71
N ASP A 175 -24.40 -8.44 -3.87
CA ASP A 175 -24.26 -9.85 -4.27
C ASP A 175 -23.95 -10.80 -3.12
N TYR A 176 -23.29 -10.30 -2.05
CA TYR A 176 -22.74 -11.14 -0.96
C TYR A 176 -23.26 -10.77 0.42
N GLY A 177 -24.02 -9.69 0.57
CA GLY A 177 -24.65 -9.29 1.82
C GLY A 177 -25.80 -10.24 2.20
N ARG A 178 -26.00 -10.45 3.49
CA ARG A 178 -27.13 -11.21 4.07
C ARG A 178 -28.01 -10.35 4.97
N LEU A 179 -27.40 -9.47 5.74
CA LEU A 179 -28.13 -8.54 6.58
C LEU A 179 -28.54 -7.30 5.78
N PRO A 180 -29.61 -6.60 6.17
CA PRO A 180 -29.97 -5.32 5.55
C PRO A 180 -28.80 -4.33 5.67
N TRP A 181 -28.54 -3.56 4.59
CA TRP A 181 -27.50 -2.55 4.52
C TRP A 181 -27.41 -1.67 5.77
N ALA A 182 -28.56 -1.16 6.23
CA ALA A 182 -28.64 -0.28 7.41
C ALA A 182 -28.14 -0.94 8.71
N ALA A 183 -28.21 -2.27 8.82
CA ALA A 183 -27.74 -2.99 10.00
C ALA A 183 -26.21 -2.93 10.16
N LEU A 184 -25.47 -2.86 9.04
CA LEU A 184 -24.01 -2.87 9.02
C LEU A 184 -23.41 -1.58 9.61
N PHE A 185 -24.17 -0.49 9.58
CA PHE A 185 -23.75 0.82 10.11
C PHE A 185 -23.99 0.97 11.62
N GLN A 186 -24.87 0.15 12.20
CA GLN A 186 -25.29 0.30 13.60
C GLN A 186 -24.13 0.21 14.61
N PRO A 187 -23.14 -0.70 14.47
CA PRO A 187 -22.00 -0.71 15.40
C PRO A 187 -21.23 0.61 15.42
N ALA A 188 -20.92 1.14 14.22
CA ALA A 188 -20.20 2.40 14.10
C ALA A 188 -21.02 3.61 14.56
N ILE A 189 -22.33 3.66 14.26
CA ILE A 189 -23.24 4.72 14.73
C ILE A 189 -23.27 4.77 16.25
N ARG A 190 -23.52 3.62 16.89
CA ARG A 190 -23.56 3.54 18.38
C ARG A 190 -22.24 3.96 19.01
N LEU A 191 -21.12 3.50 18.44
CA LEU A 191 -19.79 3.85 18.95
C LEU A 191 -19.47 5.33 18.76
N ALA A 192 -19.86 5.93 17.65
CA ALA A 192 -19.66 7.35 17.38
C ALA A 192 -20.47 8.25 18.34
N GLU A 193 -21.65 7.81 18.79
CA GLU A 193 -22.53 8.53 19.70
C GLU A 193 -22.17 8.33 21.16
N ALA A 194 -21.95 7.08 21.55
CA ALA A 194 -21.55 6.77 22.92
C ALA A 194 -20.11 7.20 23.23
N GLY A 195 -19.29 7.31 22.20
CA GLY A 195 -17.85 7.54 22.29
C GLY A 195 -17.06 6.26 22.57
N PHE A 196 -15.77 6.34 22.34
CA PHE A 196 -14.80 5.28 22.59
C PHE A 196 -13.53 5.85 23.21
N PRO A 197 -12.79 5.07 24.00
CA PRO A 197 -11.55 5.54 24.62
C PRO A 197 -10.46 5.74 23.55
N ILE A 198 -9.78 6.89 23.57
CA ILE A 198 -8.61 7.15 22.72
C ILE A 198 -7.53 6.13 23.06
N SER A 199 -7.06 5.41 22.06
CA SER A 199 -6.03 4.40 22.20
C SER A 199 -4.63 5.03 22.34
N PRO A 200 -3.65 4.30 22.89
CA PRO A 200 -2.24 4.74 22.93
C PRO A 200 -1.71 5.08 21.52
N ARG A 201 -2.09 4.30 20.52
CA ARG A 201 -1.66 4.51 19.14
C ARG A 201 -2.25 5.79 18.55
N LEU A 202 -3.56 6.00 18.66
CA LEU A 202 -4.21 7.20 18.16
C LEU A 202 -3.63 8.45 18.84
N HIS A 203 -3.45 8.41 20.18
CA HIS A 203 -2.85 9.51 20.93
C HIS A 203 -1.44 9.85 20.43
N ALA A 204 -0.56 8.85 20.33
CA ALA A 204 0.82 9.07 19.89
C ALA A 204 0.92 9.69 18.49
N LEU A 205 0.05 9.29 17.57
CA LEU A 205 0.01 9.85 16.21
C LEU A 205 -0.57 11.26 16.16
N LEU A 206 -1.58 11.56 16.99
CA LEU A 206 -2.13 12.93 17.16
C LEU A 206 -1.08 13.90 17.73
N GLU A 207 -0.28 13.47 18.74
CA GLU A 207 0.79 14.28 19.32
C GLU A 207 1.86 14.66 18.28
N ARG A 208 2.19 13.74 17.37
CA ARG A 208 3.21 13.94 16.33
C ARG A 208 2.73 14.80 15.17
N ASP A 209 1.42 14.81 14.87
CA ASP A 209 0.88 15.51 13.71
C ASP A 209 0.69 17.01 13.97
N GLN A 210 1.56 17.82 13.35
CA GLN A 210 1.52 19.27 13.49
C GLN A 210 0.52 19.94 12.53
N GLN A 211 0.13 19.25 11.44
CA GLN A 211 -0.74 19.80 10.41
C GLN A 211 -2.22 19.61 10.75
N LEU A 212 -2.59 18.42 11.23
CA LEU A 212 -3.98 18.10 11.57
C LEU A 212 -4.53 19.05 12.66
N ARG A 213 -3.72 19.40 13.64
CA ARG A 213 -4.12 20.33 14.72
C ARG A 213 -4.46 21.75 14.24
N GLN A 214 -4.05 22.12 13.01
CA GLN A 214 -4.39 23.41 12.43
C GLN A 214 -5.77 23.42 11.76
N VAL A 215 -6.35 22.23 11.49
CA VAL A 215 -7.67 22.08 10.86
C VAL A 215 -8.75 22.23 11.93
N PRO A 216 -9.64 23.25 11.85
CA PRO A 216 -10.59 23.56 12.93
C PRO A 216 -11.47 22.37 13.34
N ALA A 217 -12.02 21.62 12.39
CA ALA A 217 -12.88 20.47 12.66
C ALA A 217 -12.11 19.33 13.36
N ALA A 218 -10.89 19.04 12.91
CA ALA A 218 -10.04 18.03 13.52
C ALA A 218 -9.54 18.45 14.92
N ARG A 219 -9.21 19.74 15.07
CA ARG A 219 -8.82 20.31 16.38
C ARG A 219 -9.95 20.15 17.40
N ALA A 220 -11.17 20.48 17.03
CA ALA A 220 -12.33 20.33 17.92
C ALA A 220 -12.57 18.88 18.35
N LEU A 221 -12.32 17.91 17.44
CA LEU A 221 -12.57 16.50 17.71
C LEU A 221 -11.43 15.85 18.52
N PHE A 222 -10.19 16.03 18.10
CA PHE A 222 -9.04 15.24 18.57
C PHE A 222 -8.16 15.93 19.62
N TYR A 223 -8.28 17.25 19.78
CA TYR A 223 -7.39 18.01 20.65
C TYR A 223 -8.14 18.67 21.79
N THR A 224 -7.42 19.01 22.85
CA THR A 224 -7.91 19.82 23.97
C THR A 224 -7.96 21.30 23.58
N GLU A 225 -8.58 22.14 24.39
CA GLU A 225 -8.55 23.60 24.20
C GLU A 225 -7.12 24.16 24.16
N ALA A 226 -6.23 23.57 24.95
CA ALA A 226 -4.80 23.92 24.95
C ALA A 226 -4.05 23.48 23.67
N GLY A 227 -4.69 22.73 22.77
CA GLY A 227 -4.11 22.28 21.50
C GLY A 227 -3.20 21.06 21.63
N THR A 228 -3.21 20.35 22.76
CA THR A 228 -2.58 19.04 22.95
C THR A 228 -3.53 17.93 22.51
N ALA A 229 -3.01 16.78 22.09
CA ALA A 229 -3.85 15.62 21.80
C ALA A 229 -4.66 15.22 23.05
N ARG A 230 -5.91 14.79 22.85
CA ARG A 230 -6.72 14.28 23.98
C ARG A 230 -6.01 13.09 24.62
N PRO A 231 -6.02 12.98 25.97
CA PRO A 231 -5.32 11.90 26.68
C PRO A 231 -5.79 10.50 26.29
N VAL A 232 -4.89 9.53 26.40
CA VAL A 232 -5.23 8.10 26.31
C VAL A 232 -6.35 7.77 27.29
N GLY A 233 -7.34 7.01 26.85
CA GLY A 233 -8.51 6.61 27.65
C GLY A 233 -9.61 7.66 27.75
N SER A 234 -9.38 8.91 27.30
CA SER A 234 -10.45 9.92 27.24
C SER A 234 -11.48 9.54 26.16
N LEU A 235 -12.75 9.81 26.46
CA LEU A 235 -13.86 9.45 25.57
C LEU A 235 -13.90 10.39 24.35
N LEU A 236 -13.87 9.82 23.16
CA LEU A 236 -14.01 10.53 21.89
C LEU A 236 -15.39 10.26 21.29
N VAL A 237 -16.25 11.29 21.25
CA VAL A 237 -17.58 11.27 20.66
C VAL A 237 -17.52 11.96 19.29
N ASN A 238 -18.10 11.35 18.25
CA ASN A 238 -18.09 11.90 16.90
C ASN A 238 -19.53 11.97 16.32
N ALA A 239 -20.33 12.87 16.90
CA ALA A 239 -21.74 13.06 16.52
C ALA A 239 -21.92 13.44 15.02
N PRO A 240 -21.08 14.29 14.40
CA PRO A 240 -21.19 14.56 12.96
C PRO A 240 -21.04 13.30 12.09
N PHE A 241 -20.13 12.41 12.44
CA PHE A 241 -19.95 11.16 11.71
C PHE A 241 -21.13 10.20 11.92
N ALA A 242 -21.66 10.10 13.14
CA ALA A 242 -22.88 9.33 13.40
C ALA A 242 -24.07 9.79 12.56
N ALA A 243 -24.28 11.11 12.44
CA ALA A 243 -25.33 11.68 11.63
C ALA A 243 -25.17 11.34 10.13
N LEU A 244 -23.95 11.43 9.62
CA LEU A 244 -23.63 11.02 8.25
C LEU A 244 -23.91 9.53 8.04
N LEU A 245 -23.42 8.67 8.93
CA LEU A 245 -23.63 7.21 8.82
C LEU A 245 -25.11 6.84 8.84
N ARG A 246 -25.94 7.53 9.63
CA ARG A 246 -27.40 7.31 9.59
C ARG A 246 -28.01 7.63 8.23
N ARG A 247 -27.59 8.71 7.61
CA ARG A 247 -28.04 9.05 6.25
C ARG A 247 -27.65 7.97 5.26
N VAL A 248 -26.36 7.56 5.25
CA VAL A 248 -25.86 6.51 4.35
C VAL A 248 -26.58 5.17 4.61
N ALA A 249 -26.87 4.85 5.88
CA ALA A 249 -27.60 3.63 6.25
C ALA A 249 -29.03 3.59 5.68
N VAL A 250 -29.70 4.74 5.57
CA VAL A 250 -31.10 4.83 5.09
C VAL A 250 -31.18 5.08 3.59
N GLU A 251 -30.34 5.97 3.06
CA GLU A 251 -30.39 6.46 1.68
C GLU A 251 -29.44 5.69 0.73
N GLY A 252 -28.61 4.76 1.26
CA GLY A 252 -27.56 4.06 0.48
C GLY A 252 -26.31 4.92 0.27
N ALA A 253 -25.37 4.41 -0.50
CA ALA A 253 -24.12 5.12 -0.81
C ALA A 253 -24.35 6.44 -1.56
N ASP A 254 -25.46 6.58 -2.28
CA ASP A 254 -25.82 7.82 -2.98
C ASP A 254 -25.86 9.05 -2.06
N ALA A 255 -26.21 8.89 -0.78
CA ALA A 255 -26.16 9.96 0.21
C ALA A 255 -24.77 10.62 0.34
N PHE A 256 -23.71 9.85 0.12
CA PHE A 256 -22.33 10.33 0.17
C PHE A 256 -21.89 10.96 -1.16
N TYR A 257 -22.28 10.36 -2.29
CA TYR A 257 -21.80 10.75 -3.62
C TYR A 257 -22.65 11.81 -4.32
N LYS A 258 -23.79 12.18 -3.72
CA LYS A 258 -24.75 13.15 -4.27
C LYS A 258 -25.22 14.13 -3.18
N GLY A 259 -25.80 15.24 -3.60
CA GLY A 259 -26.39 16.21 -2.68
C GLY A 259 -25.40 16.92 -1.79
N GLN A 260 -25.81 17.23 -0.54
CA GLN A 260 -25.07 18.14 0.34
C GLN A 260 -23.72 17.58 0.77
N ILE A 261 -23.63 16.28 1.13
CA ILE A 261 -22.37 15.68 1.57
C ILE A 261 -21.32 15.76 0.45
N ALA A 262 -21.71 15.43 -0.79
CA ALA A 262 -20.82 15.57 -1.95
C ALA A 262 -20.39 17.03 -2.18
N ALA A 263 -21.29 17.98 -2.03
CA ALA A 263 -20.99 19.41 -2.14
C ALA A 263 -19.99 19.88 -1.07
N ASP A 264 -20.14 19.39 0.16
CA ASP A 264 -19.24 19.71 1.27
C ASP A 264 -17.84 19.11 1.06
N ILE A 265 -17.75 17.87 0.50
CA ILE A 265 -16.47 17.26 0.11
C ILE A 265 -15.78 18.11 -0.96
N VAL A 266 -16.50 18.50 -2.02
CA VAL A 266 -15.96 19.34 -3.10
C VAL A 266 -15.50 20.69 -2.55
N THR A 267 -16.27 21.29 -1.62
CA THR A 267 -15.92 22.55 -0.98
C THR A 267 -14.62 22.40 -0.18
N ALA A 268 -14.49 21.35 0.62
CA ALA A 268 -13.27 21.08 1.39
C ALA A 268 -12.05 20.88 0.47
N VAL A 269 -12.21 20.12 -0.61
CA VAL A 269 -11.13 19.87 -1.59
C VAL A 269 -10.70 21.15 -2.30
N ARG A 270 -11.63 22.06 -2.60
CA ARG A 270 -11.36 23.32 -3.32
C ARG A 270 -10.91 24.46 -2.41
N THR A 271 -10.90 24.25 -1.10
CA THR A 271 -10.49 25.26 -0.13
C THR A 271 -8.99 25.17 0.17
N ALA A 272 -8.37 26.29 0.53
CA ALA A 272 -6.99 26.38 0.99
C ALA A 272 -6.76 25.57 2.29
N PRO A 273 -5.56 25.04 2.54
CA PRO A 273 -4.37 25.16 1.68
C PRO A 273 -4.40 24.18 0.51
N ASN A 274 -3.66 24.50 -0.57
CA ASN A 274 -3.40 23.63 -1.69
C ASN A 274 -4.68 23.05 -2.34
N PRO A 275 -5.57 23.91 -2.93
CA PRO A 275 -6.87 23.49 -3.43
C PRO A 275 -6.77 22.49 -4.58
N GLY A 276 -7.67 21.50 -4.60
CA GLY A 276 -7.77 20.48 -5.63
C GLY A 276 -8.85 20.79 -6.68
N GLY A 277 -8.84 20.02 -7.76
CA GLY A 277 -9.73 20.20 -8.92
C GLY A 277 -10.98 19.32 -8.93
N MET A 278 -11.35 18.68 -7.82
CA MET A 278 -12.53 17.79 -7.76
C MET A 278 -13.84 18.56 -8.01
N ALA A 279 -14.76 17.95 -8.77
CA ALA A 279 -16.09 18.45 -9.05
C ALA A 279 -17.17 17.47 -8.58
N LEU A 280 -18.44 17.91 -8.53
CA LEU A 280 -19.56 17.04 -8.16
C LEU A 280 -19.73 15.86 -9.12
N GLU A 281 -19.41 16.08 -10.39
CA GLU A 281 -19.44 15.08 -11.44
C GLU A 281 -18.45 13.95 -11.19
N ASP A 282 -17.30 14.23 -10.61
CA ASP A 282 -16.31 13.21 -10.24
C ASP A 282 -16.88 12.26 -9.18
N LEU A 283 -17.54 12.80 -8.16
CA LEU A 283 -18.19 12.02 -7.11
C LEU A 283 -19.38 11.21 -7.66
N THR A 284 -20.30 11.86 -8.37
CA THR A 284 -21.50 11.19 -8.92
C THR A 284 -21.16 10.17 -9.99
N GLY A 285 -20.06 10.40 -10.71
CA GLY A 285 -19.54 9.53 -11.76
C GLY A 285 -18.70 8.34 -11.26
N TYR A 286 -18.25 8.38 -10.00
CA TYR A 286 -17.36 7.31 -9.49
C TYR A 286 -18.06 5.93 -9.50
N ARG A 287 -17.32 4.91 -9.92
CA ARG A 287 -17.74 3.50 -9.89
C ARG A 287 -16.62 2.63 -9.31
N ALA A 288 -16.98 1.78 -8.35
CA ALA A 288 -16.13 0.64 -7.98
C ALA A 288 -16.16 -0.41 -9.09
N VAL A 289 -15.09 -1.19 -9.22
CA VAL A 289 -14.93 -2.15 -10.33
C VAL A 289 -14.73 -3.55 -9.77
N GLU A 290 -15.48 -4.53 -10.29
CA GLU A 290 -15.17 -5.94 -10.11
C GLU A 290 -14.05 -6.34 -11.09
N ARG A 291 -13.04 -7.07 -10.60
CA ARG A 291 -11.90 -7.53 -11.39
C ARG A 291 -11.67 -9.03 -11.16
N ASP A 292 -10.98 -9.69 -12.07
CA ASP A 292 -10.53 -11.05 -11.85
C ASP A 292 -9.26 -11.06 -10.99
N PRO A 293 -9.21 -11.85 -9.91
CA PRO A 293 -8.03 -11.96 -9.06
C PRO A 293 -6.86 -12.59 -9.81
N VAL A 294 -5.63 -12.19 -9.47
CA VAL A 294 -4.42 -12.85 -10.00
C VAL A 294 -4.03 -13.98 -9.06
N CYS A 295 -3.92 -15.18 -9.60
CA CYS A 295 -3.56 -16.38 -8.85
C CYS A 295 -2.35 -17.08 -9.45
N MET A 296 -1.50 -17.65 -8.59
CA MET A 296 -0.34 -18.43 -9.01
C MET A 296 -0.14 -19.64 -8.08
N PRO A 297 0.29 -20.80 -8.61
CA PRO A 297 0.71 -21.90 -7.77
C PRO A 297 2.00 -21.56 -7.01
N TYR A 298 2.03 -21.89 -5.72
CA TYR A 298 3.21 -21.86 -4.86
C TYR A 298 3.28 -23.12 -4.02
N ARG A 299 4.30 -23.93 -4.20
CA ARG A 299 4.38 -25.29 -3.66
C ARG A 299 3.17 -26.11 -4.12
N ILE A 300 2.41 -26.68 -3.20
CA ILE A 300 1.16 -27.40 -3.45
C ILE A 300 -0.08 -26.51 -3.33
N TYR A 301 0.10 -25.23 -3.03
CA TYR A 301 -0.97 -24.28 -2.78
C TYR A 301 -1.24 -23.38 -4.00
N ARG A 302 -2.38 -22.70 -3.99
CA ARG A 302 -2.70 -21.61 -4.92
C ARG A 302 -2.81 -20.31 -4.15
N VAL A 303 -1.95 -19.36 -4.42
CA VAL A 303 -1.95 -18.02 -3.82
C VAL A 303 -2.62 -17.06 -4.77
N CYS A 304 -3.65 -16.37 -4.29
CA CYS A 304 -4.45 -15.40 -5.05
C CYS A 304 -4.40 -14.03 -4.35
N THR A 305 -4.32 -12.98 -5.15
CA THR A 305 -4.27 -11.61 -4.65
C THR A 305 -4.95 -10.64 -5.62
N MET A 306 -4.96 -9.36 -5.23
CA MET A 306 -5.56 -8.28 -6.02
C MET A 306 -4.81 -8.06 -7.34
N PRO A 307 -5.52 -7.89 -8.47
CA PRO A 307 -4.90 -7.47 -9.73
C PRO A 307 -4.50 -5.99 -9.68
N PRO A 308 -3.75 -5.49 -10.70
CA PRO A 308 -3.54 -4.05 -10.86
C PRO A 308 -4.86 -3.25 -10.82
N PRO A 309 -4.87 -2.02 -10.27
CA PRO A 309 -3.71 -1.19 -9.94
C PRO A 309 -2.94 -1.60 -8.68
N SER A 310 -3.29 -2.72 -8.03
CA SER A 310 -2.44 -3.30 -6.99
C SER A 310 -1.17 -3.90 -7.61
N SER A 311 -0.03 -3.66 -6.97
CA SER A 311 1.23 -4.27 -7.32
C SER A 311 1.48 -5.63 -6.65
N ALA A 312 0.42 -6.26 -6.11
CA ALA A 312 0.52 -7.57 -5.46
C ALA A 312 0.99 -8.69 -6.40
N VAL A 313 0.86 -8.52 -7.72
CA VAL A 313 1.46 -9.40 -8.73
C VAL A 313 2.97 -9.56 -8.52
N ASN A 314 3.67 -8.53 -8.00
CA ASN A 314 5.10 -8.59 -7.75
C ASN A 314 5.45 -9.46 -6.53
N MET A 315 4.55 -9.55 -5.57
CA MET A 315 4.63 -10.56 -4.50
C MET A 315 4.49 -11.98 -5.08
N LEU A 316 3.57 -12.20 -6.03
CA LEU A 316 3.46 -13.49 -6.72
C LEU A 316 4.74 -13.80 -7.52
N GLN A 317 5.39 -12.81 -8.13
CA GLN A 317 6.70 -13.00 -8.79
C GLN A 317 7.75 -13.49 -7.79
N ALA A 318 7.80 -12.91 -6.58
CA ALA A 318 8.72 -13.38 -5.55
C ALA A 318 8.46 -14.85 -5.19
N PHE A 319 7.19 -15.27 -5.03
CA PHE A 319 6.83 -16.68 -4.82
C PHE A 319 7.27 -17.57 -5.99
N GLY A 320 7.05 -17.13 -7.24
CA GLY A 320 7.46 -17.87 -8.42
C GLY A 320 8.99 -18.07 -8.51
N ILE A 321 9.76 -17.05 -8.13
CA ILE A 321 11.22 -17.13 -8.03
C ILE A 321 11.62 -18.08 -6.89
N LEU A 322 11.02 -17.93 -5.70
CA LEU A 322 11.29 -18.75 -4.52
C LEU A 322 10.86 -20.22 -4.69
N SER A 323 9.97 -20.52 -5.64
CA SER A 323 9.59 -21.91 -5.94
C SER A 323 10.76 -22.78 -6.41
N HIS A 324 11.86 -22.16 -6.85
CA HIS A 324 13.11 -22.83 -7.25
C HIS A 324 14.08 -23.11 -6.08
N PHE A 325 13.74 -22.70 -4.85
CA PHE A 325 14.57 -22.86 -3.66
C PHE A 325 13.76 -23.56 -2.56
N ASP A 326 14.41 -24.43 -1.79
CA ASP A 326 13.76 -25.18 -0.70
C ASP A 326 13.86 -24.40 0.62
N LEU A 327 12.93 -23.43 0.82
CA LEU A 327 12.86 -22.63 2.05
C LEU A 327 12.44 -23.47 3.26
N ALA A 328 11.76 -24.60 3.06
CA ALA A 328 11.28 -25.44 4.16
C ALA A 328 12.43 -26.08 4.96
N GLN A 329 13.62 -26.21 4.37
CA GLN A 329 14.82 -26.71 5.02
C GLN A 329 15.61 -25.64 5.79
N LEU A 330 15.21 -24.37 5.67
CA LEU A 330 15.90 -23.23 6.27
C LEU A 330 15.12 -22.72 7.47
N ALA A 331 15.81 -22.30 8.53
CA ALA A 331 15.14 -21.59 9.61
C ALA A 331 14.67 -20.19 9.16
N PRO A 332 13.54 -19.68 9.65
CA PRO A 332 12.95 -18.42 9.19
C PRO A 332 13.88 -17.21 9.19
N LEU A 333 14.78 -17.11 10.18
CA LEU A 333 15.77 -16.03 10.32
C LEU A 333 17.20 -16.49 10.06
N SER A 334 17.39 -17.62 9.38
CA SER A 334 18.75 -17.96 8.93
C SER A 334 19.22 -16.93 7.89
N PRO A 335 20.52 -16.59 7.83
CA PRO A 335 21.05 -15.70 6.80
C PRO A 335 20.70 -16.12 5.37
N GLU A 336 20.59 -17.44 5.14
CA GLU A 336 20.23 -18.03 3.86
C GLU A 336 18.76 -17.73 3.50
N ALA A 337 17.83 -17.93 4.43
CA ALA A 337 16.42 -17.66 4.21
C ALA A 337 16.18 -16.15 3.96
N VAL A 338 16.75 -15.30 4.81
CA VAL A 338 16.67 -13.84 4.66
C VAL A 338 17.23 -13.39 3.31
N HIS A 339 18.37 -13.94 2.91
CA HIS A 339 18.99 -13.64 1.64
C HIS A 339 18.10 -14.01 0.44
N LEU A 340 17.59 -15.25 0.41
CA LEU A 340 16.77 -15.74 -0.72
C LEU A 340 15.49 -14.95 -0.86
N VAL A 341 14.77 -14.71 0.25
CA VAL A 341 13.51 -13.95 0.25
C VAL A 341 13.76 -12.51 -0.22
N ALA A 342 14.75 -11.82 0.36
CA ALA A 342 15.08 -10.44 -0.01
C ALA A 342 15.47 -10.30 -1.48
N GLN A 343 16.27 -11.25 -2.02
CA GLN A 343 16.66 -11.21 -3.43
C GLN A 343 15.47 -11.47 -4.37
N ALA A 344 14.55 -12.36 -4.01
CA ALA A 344 13.35 -12.60 -4.80
C ALA A 344 12.42 -11.37 -4.81
N GLU A 345 12.20 -10.74 -3.66
CA GLU A 345 11.45 -9.49 -3.55
C GLU A 345 12.09 -8.38 -4.39
N ARG A 346 13.39 -8.18 -4.27
CA ARG A 346 14.16 -7.19 -5.03
C ARG A 346 13.92 -7.31 -6.54
N LEU A 347 13.88 -8.53 -7.08
CA LEU A 347 13.59 -8.77 -8.49
C LEU A 347 12.13 -8.44 -8.84
N GLY A 348 11.17 -8.74 -7.96
CA GLY A 348 9.77 -8.35 -8.12
C GLY A 348 9.59 -6.83 -8.11
N TYR A 349 10.22 -6.12 -7.18
CA TYR A 349 10.16 -4.65 -7.11
C TYR A 349 10.82 -3.97 -8.33
N ALA A 350 11.85 -4.57 -8.92
CA ALA A 350 12.44 -4.07 -10.16
C ALA A 350 11.41 -4.03 -11.29
N ASP A 351 10.58 -5.07 -11.44
CA ASP A 351 9.52 -5.11 -12.44
C ASP A 351 8.36 -4.16 -12.10
N ARG A 352 8.01 -4.09 -10.81
CA ARG A 352 6.92 -3.25 -10.29
C ARG A 352 7.06 -1.80 -10.75
N ASP A 353 8.23 -1.23 -10.55
CA ASP A 353 8.47 0.19 -10.79
C ASP A 353 8.40 0.56 -12.29
N PHE A 354 8.42 -0.42 -13.20
CA PHE A 354 8.33 -0.17 -14.63
C PHE A 354 6.99 -0.54 -15.24
N TYR A 355 6.29 -1.55 -14.71
CA TYR A 355 5.17 -2.14 -15.42
C TYR A 355 3.81 -1.86 -14.76
N VAL A 356 3.74 -1.64 -13.44
CA VAL A 356 2.46 -1.61 -12.75
C VAL A 356 1.86 -0.21 -12.70
N GLY A 357 0.62 -0.12 -13.15
CA GLY A 357 -0.24 1.07 -13.13
C GLY A 357 -1.71 0.66 -13.19
N ASP A 358 -2.59 1.60 -13.51
CA ASP A 358 -4.02 1.33 -13.69
C ASP A 358 -4.27 0.58 -15.01
N PRO A 359 -4.86 -0.64 -14.98
CA PRO A 359 -5.09 -1.45 -16.18
C PRO A 359 -6.10 -0.82 -17.15
N ASP A 360 -6.94 0.10 -16.67
CA ASP A 360 -7.92 0.79 -17.51
C ASP A 360 -7.26 1.91 -18.33
N HIS A 361 -6.03 2.33 -17.99
CA HIS A 361 -5.24 3.38 -18.65
C HIS A 361 -3.92 2.88 -19.25
N VAL A 362 -3.38 1.77 -18.79
CA VAL A 362 -2.04 1.29 -19.16
C VAL A 362 -2.07 -0.21 -19.46
N ARG A 363 -1.59 -0.58 -20.64
CA ARG A 363 -1.40 -2.00 -20.98
C ARG A 363 -0.15 -2.54 -20.31
N MET A 364 -0.33 -3.58 -19.50
CA MET A 364 0.74 -4.24 -18.74
C MET A 364 0.91 -5.69 -19.23
N PRO A 365 2.13 -6.27 -19.15
CA PRO A 365 2.36 -7.66 -19.46
C PRO A 365 1.99 -8.59 -18.29
N LEU A 366 0.78 -8.47 -17.73
CA LEU A 366 0.37 -9.12 -16.48
C LEU A 366 0.55 -10.64 -16.50
N GLU A 367 0.11 -11.31 -17.59
CA GLU A 367 0.28 -12.75 -17.77
C GLU A 367 1.77 -13.13 -17.90
N GLY A 368 2.56 -12.29 -18.58
CA GLY A 368 4.00 -12.49 -18.71
C GLY A 368 4.75 -12.33 -17.40
N MET A 369 4.29 -11.43 -16.53
CA MET A 369 4.87 -11.23 -15.19
C MET A 369 4.73 -12.46 -14.30
N THR A 370 3.72 -13.29 -14.53
CA THR A 370 3.47 -14.54 -13.80
C THR A 370 3.83 -15.80 -14.61
N ASP A 371 4.42 -15.65 -15.79
CA ASP A 371 4.84 -16.76 -16.64
C ASP A 371 5.96 -17.58 -15.97
N ARG A 372 5.79 -18.90 -15.95
CA ARG A 372 6.74 -19.82 -15.27
C ARG A 372 8.15 -19.78 -15.86
N GLY A 373 8.26 -19.69 -17.20
CA GLY A 373 9.54 -19.61 -17.88
C GLY A 373 10.27 -18.30 -17.58
N TYR A 374 9.52 -17.20 -17.56
CA TYR A 374 10.02 -15.90 -17.15
C TYR A 374 10.55 -15.92 -15.70
N LEU A 375 9.75 -16.42 -14.76
CA LEU A 375 10.14 -16.48 -13.35
C LEU A 375 11.31 -17.43 -13.11
N ALA A 376 11.40 -18.55 -13.82
CA ALA A 376 12.57 -19.42 -13.81
C ALA A 376 13.84 -18.72 -14.36
N GLY A 377 13.69 -17.86 -15.36
CA GLY A 377 14.75 -17.00 -15.86
C GLY A 377 15.20 -15.97 -14.82
N ARG A 378 14.26 -15.34 -14.11
CA ARG A 378 14.53 -14.39 -13.01
C ARG A 378 15.22 -15.10 -11.84
N ALA A 379 14.79 -16.31 -11.49
CA ALA A 379 15.40 -17.09 -10.41
C ALA A 379 16.91 -17.38 -10.63
N LYS A 380 17.35 -17.53 -11.89
CA LYS A 380 18.76 -17.72 -12.23
C LYS A 380 19.63 -16.49 -11.96
N LEU A 381 19.04 -15.31 -11.79
CA LEU A 381 19.76 -14.08 -11.44
C LEU A 381 20.07 -14.01 -9.93
N LEU A 382 19.48 -14.87 -9.14
CA LEU A 382 19.67 -14.96 -7.71
C LEU A 382 20.91 -15.84 -7.44
N ASP A 383 21.99 -15.24 -6.96
CA ASP A 383 23.16 -15.98 -6.49
C ASP A 383 22.92 -16.43 -5.05
N PRO A 384 22.84 -17.76 -4.75
CA PRO A 384 22.53 -18.23 -3.40
C PRO A 384 23.57 -17.86 -2.34
N ALA A 385 24.78 -17.49 -2.75
CA ALA A 385 25.89 -17.17 -1.83
C ALA A 385 26.06 -15.67 -1.61
N ARG A 386 25.73 -14.83 -2.61
CA ARG A 386 26.09 -13.41 -2.61
C ARG A 386 24.90 -12.51 -2.94
N GLY A 387 24.72 -11.48 -2.12
CA GLY A 387 23.81 -10.37 -2.36
C GLY A 387 24.38 -9.37 -3.37
N SER A 388 23.64 -8.30 -3.61
CA SER A 388 24.09 -7.19 -4.45
C SER A 388 23.72 -5.87 -3.81
N THR A 389 24.62 -4.90 -3.89
CA THR A 389 24.34 -3.50 -3.52
C THR A 389 23.77 -2.68 -4.68
N THR A 390 23.86 -3.21 -5.91
CA THR A 390 23.33 -2.54 -7.12
C THR A 390 21.86 -2.91 -7.30
N PRO A 391 20.95 -1.94 -7.52
CA PRO A 391 19.57 -2.23 -7.84
C PRO A 391 19.43 -3.19 -9.03
N ALA A 392 18.49 -4.12 -8.96
CA ALA A 392 18.18 -5.02 -10.06
C ALA A 392 17.50 -4.24 -11.20
N ALA A 393 17.84 -4.60 -12.42
CA ALA A 393 17.12 -4.12 -13.59
C ALA A 393 15.75 -4.83 -13.71
N PRO A 394 14.73 -4.18 -14.31
CA PRO A 394 13.50 -4.86 -14.67
C PRO A 394 13.79 -5.99 -15.65
N GLY A 395 12.98 -7.03 -15.61
CA GLY A 395 13.02 -8.06 -16.63
C GLY A 395 12.20 -7.68 -17.87
N GLU A 396 12.13 -8.61 -18.80
CA GLU A 396 11.30 -8.49 -20.01
C GLU A 396 10.22 -9.58 -19.98
N PRO A 397 9.09 -9.37 -19.28
CA PRO A 397 8.02 -10.35 -19.24
C PRO A 397 7.49 -10.67 -20.65
N PRO A 398 7.30 -11.95 -21.00
CA PRO A 398 6.82 -12.33 -22.32
C PRO A 398 5.43 -11.75 -22.62
N ARG A 399 5.20 -11.41 -23.86
CA ARG A 399 3.96 -10.79 -24.34
C ARG A 399 3.11 -11.85 -25.03
N LYS A 400 1.94 -12.14 -24.51
CA LYS A 400 1.01 -13.10 -25.12
C LYS A 400 0.09 -12.45 -26.16
N HIS A 401 -0.22 -11.15 -26.03
CA HIS A 401 -1.14 -10.44 -26.90
C HIS A 401 -0.66 -9.03 -27.24
N GLY A 402 -0.37 -8.80 -28.53
CA GLY A 402 -0.09 -7.49 -29.12
C GLY A 402 1.23 -6.84 -28.72
N ALA A 403 1.60 -5.76 -29.42
CA ALA A 403 2.74 -4.94 -29.03
C ALA A 403 2.40 -4.13 -27.77
N LEU A 404 3.24 -4.21 -26.72
CA LEU A 404 3.23 -3.19 -25.68
C LEU A 404 3.71 -1.87 -26.26
N PRO A 405 3.26 -0.73 -25.71
CA PRO A 405 3.92 0.56 -25.97
C PRO A 405 5.42 0.44 -25.74
N ALA A 406 6.18 1.39 -26.26
CA ALA A 406 7.62 1.52 -25.96
C ALA A 406 7.83 1.39 -24.45
N ALA A 407 8.98 0.82 -24.04
CA ALA A 407 9.28 0.55 -22.64
C ALA A 407 8.94 1.75 -21.75
N PHE A 408 8.31 1.48 -20.60
CA PHE A 408 7.97 2.53 -19.63
C PHE A 408 9.22 3.11 -18.99
N GLY A 409 9.11 4.35 -18.49
CA GLY A 409 10.03 4.94 -17.55
C GLY A 409 9.82 4.37 -16.15
N ARG A 410 10.83 4.49 -15.29
CA ARG A 410 10.77 4.04 -13.91
C ARG A 410 9.87 4.97 -13.08
N ASP A 411 9.01 4.40 -12.30
CA ASP A 411 8.20 5.12 -11.32
C ASP A 411 9.05 5.56 -10.11
N SER A 412 8.83 6.79 -9.67
CA SER A 412 9.47 7.41 -8.50
C SER A 412 8.48 7.71 -7.37
N ALA A 413 7.28 7.15 -7.40
CA ALA A 413 6.27 7.36 -6.37
C ALA A 413 6.77 6.94 -4.99
N ILE A 414 6.46 7.77 -3.99
CA ILE A 414 6.72 7.53 -2.58
C ILE A 414 5.41 7.05 -1.96
N GLU A 415 5.30 5.75 -1.68
CA GLU A 415 4.15 5.17 -0.98
C GLU A 415 4.47 5.10 0.51
N LEU A 416 3.90 6.01 1.29
CA LEU A 416 4.01 6.00 2.74
C LEU A 416 2.84 5.20 3.33
N PRO A 417 3.04 4.40 4.38
CA PRO A 417 1.97 3.59 4.93
C PRO A 417 1.15 4.34 5.98
N SER A 418 -0.12 4.44 5.72
CA SER A 418 -1.19 4.49 6.70
C SER A 418 -2.39 3.76 6.08
N THR A 419 -2.62 2.57 6.53
CA THR A 419 -3.55 1.62 5.92
C THR A 419 -4.02 0.68 7.03
N THR A 420 -5.13 -0.01 6.84
CA THR A 420 -5.58 -1.08 7.72
C THR A 420 -6.04 -2.30 6.92
N HIS A 421 -6.00 -3.47 7.55
CA HIS A 421 -6.46 -4.72 6.95
C HIS A 421 -7.53 -5.38 7.81
N VAL A 422 -8.49 -5.99 7.15
CA VAL A 422 -9.58 -6.77 7.73
C VAL A 422 -9.61 -8.15 7.09
N ALA A 423 -9.58 -9.19 7.90
CA ALA A 423 -9.85 -10.57 7.49
C ALA A 423 -11.10 -11.09 8.19
N THR A 424 -12.03 -11.69 7.44
CA THR A 424 -13.23 -12.32 7.99
C THR A 424 -13.47 -13.68 7.35
N VAL A 425 -13.96 -14.63 8.16
CA VAL A 425 -14.42 -15.95 7.71
C VAL A 425 -15.74 -16.25 8.42
N ASP A 426 -16.80 -16.52 7.65
CA ASP A 426 -18.14 -16.84 8.21
C ASP A 426 -18.35 -18.34 8.43
N VAL A 427 -19.52 -18.68 8.99
CA VAL A 427 -19.93 -20.06 9.29
C VAL A 427 -19.95 -20.96 8.05
N ALA A 428 -20.28 -20.39 6.88
CA ALA A 428 -20.30 -21.10 5.61
C ALA A 428 -18.90 -21.20 4.95
N ARG A 429 -17.85 -20.67 5.61
CA ARG A 429 -16.48 -20.58 5.09
C ARG A 429 -16.36 -19.66 3.89
N ASN A 430 -17.31 -18.72 3.69
CA ASN A 430 -17.02 -17.57 2.87
C ASN A 430 -15.99 -16.70 3.58
N ALA A 431 -15.18 -16.00 2.82
CA ALA A 431 -14.09 -15.24 3.41
C ALA A 431 -13.86 -13.90 2.67
N VAL A 432 -13.40 -12.91 3.44
CA VAL A 432 -12.99 -11.63 2.91
C VAL A 432 -11.56 -11.30 3.38
N ALA A 433 -10.72 -10.92 2.44
CA ALA A 433 -9.48 -10.17 2.69
C ALA A 433 -9.67 -8.76 2.15
N MET A 434 -9.64 -7.75 3.02
CA MET A 434 -9.88 -6.36 2.62
C MET A 434 -8.80 -5.45 3.19
N THR A 435 -8.18 -4.65 2.33
CA THR A 435 -7.22 -3.62 2.73
C THR A 435 -7.76 -2.26 2.30
N VAL A 436 -7.92 -1.34 3.26
CA VAL A 436 -8.50 0.00 3.07
C VAL A 436 -7.58 1.08 3.61
N THR A 437 -7.63 2.28 3.02
CA THR A 437 -6.66 3.34 3.28
C THR A 437 -7.24 4.73 3.03
N ILE A 438 -6.62 5.74 3.65
CA ILE A 438 -6.68 7.15 3.26
C ILE A 438 -5.28 7.68 2.86
N GLU A 439 -4.34 6.80 2.63
CA GLU A 439 -2.92 6.91 2.27
C GLU A 439 -2.04 7.32 3.45
N ASN A 440 -1.74 8.61 3.68
CA ASN A 440 -0.88 9.07 4.76
C ASN A 440 -1.61 9.11 6.11
N VAL A 441 -0.86 9.13 7.22
CA VAL A 441 -1.43 9.32 8.57
C VAL A 441 -2.35 10.55 8.57
N PHE A 442 -3.64 10.35 8.84
CA PHE A 442 -4.71 11.34 8.75
C PHE A 442 -4.92 11.94 7.34
N GLY A 443 -4.55 11.24 6.28
CA GLY A 443 -4.79 11.60 4.89
C GLY A 443 -4.30 13.00 4.52
N SER A 444 -5.11 13.73 3.73
CA SER A 444 -4.86 15.12 3.30
C SER A 444 -4.99 16.14 4.43
N LYS A 445 -5.31 15.72 5.64
CA LYS A 445 -5.69 16.54 6.83
C LYS A 445 -7.04 17.26 6.68
N GLN A 446 -7.71 17.14 5.53
CA GLN A 446 -9.05 17.71 5.35
C GLN A 446 -10.10 16.83 6.04
N MET A 447 -10.97 17.45 6.85
CA MET A 447 -12.04 16.77 7.57
C MET A 447 -13.41 17.30 7.16
N VAL A 448 -14.34 16.38 6.84
CA VAL A 448 -15.73 16.68 6.47
C VAL A 448 -16.65 15.77 7.27
N HIS A 449 -17.72 16.29 7.86
CA HIS A 449 -18.70 15.50 8.63
C HIS A 449 -18.08 14.47 9.61
N GLY A 450 -16.93 14.80 10.23
CA GLY A 450 -16.26 13.96 11.20
C GLY A 450 -15.42 12.80 10.60
N PHE A 451 -15.21 12.72 9.30
CA PHE A 451 -14.27 11.81 8.66
C PHE A 451 -13.17 12.57 7.89
N LEU A 452 -12.03 11.91 7.67
CA LEU A 452 -10.88 12.48 6.97
C LEU A 452 -10.90 12.10 5.48
N LEU A 453 -10.47 13.03 4.63
CA LEU A 453 -10.25 12.80 3.20
C LEU A 453 -8.85 12.27 2.96
N ASN A 454 -8.74 11.37 1.99
CA ASN A 454 -7.49 10.77 1.56
C ASN A 454 -6.53 11.80 0.92
N ASN A 455 -5.27 11.41 0.79
CA ASN A 455 -4.28 12.09 -0.05
C ASN A 455 -3.74 11.17 -1.14
N GLN A 456 -4.60 10.32 -1.69
CA GLN A 456 -4.21 9.18 -2.50
C GLN A 456 -3.50 9.52 -3.81
N LEU A 457 -3.67 10.77 -4.31
CA LEU A 457 -3.01 11.20 -5.54
C LEU A 457 -1.49 11.33 -5.37
N THR A 458 -0.98 11.34 -4.13
CA THR A 458 0.47 11.31 -3.89
C THR A 458 1.11 9.94 -4.15
N ASP A 459 0.31 8.90 -4.38
CA ASP A 459 0.79 7.58 -4.84
C ASP A 459 1.10 7.54 -6.34
N PHE A 460 0.74 8.57 -7.11
CA PHE A 460 1.22 8.71 -8.47
C PHE A 460 2.70 9.07 -8.53
N SER A 461 3.35 8.74 -9.65
CA SER A 461 4.70 9.22 -9.93
C SER A 461 4.75 10.75 -9.97
N ALA A 462 5.77 11.33 -9.34
CA ALA A 462 5.98 12.76 -9.43
C ALA A 462 6.32 13.21 -10.86
N GLU A 463 7.01 12.36 -11.60
CA GLU A 463 7.39 12.60 -12.99
C GLU A 463 6.48 11.79 -13.93
N ALA A 464 5.95 12.43 -14.95
CA ALA A 464 5.11 11.77 -15.96
C ALA A 464 5.94 10.92 -16.94
N GLU A 465 7.22 11.27 -17.10
CA GLU A 465 8.16 10.64 -18.02
C GLU A 465 9.54 10.48 -17.37
N GLU A 466 10.24 9.42 -17.74
CA GLU A 466 11.65 9.23 -17.42
C GLU A 466 12.43 8.88 -18.70
N ASN A 467 13.47 9.66 -19.02
CA ASN A 467 14.30 9.49 -20.23
C ASN A 467 13.45 9.44 -21.53
N GLY A 468 12.42 10.30 -21.63
CA GLY A 468 11.51 10.37 -22.78
C GLY A 468 10.53 9.18 -22.88
N ARG A 469 10.40 8.38 -21.83
CA ARG A 469 9.46 7.26 -21.76
C ARG A 469 8.36 7.56 -20.74
N PRO A 470 7.08 7.33 -21.06
CA PRO A 470 5.99 7.57 -20.13
C PRO A 470 6.10 6.62 -18.93
N VAL A 471 5.86 7.12 -17.72
CA VAL A 471 5.76 6.31 -16.51
C VAL A 471 4.38 5.65 -16.46
N ALA A 472 4.32 4.34 -16.17
CA ALA A 472 3.05 3.61 -16.10
C ALA A 472 2.10 4.23 -15.05
N ASN A 473 2.63 4.63 -13.90
CA ASN A 473 1.90 5.24 -12.78
C ASN A 473 1.90 6.79 -12.81
N ARG A 474 1.97 7.44 -13.99
CA ARG A 474 1.84 8.89 -14.11
C ARG A 474 0.42 9.35 -13.82
N ILE A 475 0.27 10.58 -13.35
CA ILE A 475 -1.04 11.17 -13.03
C ILE A 475 -1.83 11.50 -14.30
N GLU A 476 -3.08 11.02 -14.38
CA GLU A 476 -4.04 11.33 -15.46
C GLU A 476 -5.47 11.41 -14.90
N PRO A 477 -6.36 12.25 -15.47
CA PRO A 477 -7.76 12.29 -15.09
C PRO A 477 -8.44 10.92 -15.17
N GLY A 478 -9.24 10.58 -14.16
CA GLY A 478 -9.98 9.31 -14.07
C GLY A 478 -9.14 8.10 -13.69
N LYS A 479 -7.82 8.22 -13.68
CA LYS A 479 -6.88 7.13 -13.40
C LYS A 479 -6.77 6.84 -11.90
N ARG A 480 -6.61 5.57 -11.56
CA ARG A 480 -6.29 5.10 -10.21
C ARG A 480 -4.77 5.06 -10.00
N PRO A 481 -4.26 5.60 -8.90
CA PRO A 481 -2.83 5.44 -8.60
C PRO A 481 -2.51 3.99 -8.26
N ARG A 482 -1.30 3.56 -8.63
CA ARG A 482 -0.76 2.27 -8.20
C ARG A 482 -0.85 2.13 -6.67
N SER A 483 -1.03 0.90 -6.20
CA SER A 483 -1.09 0.58 -4.77
C SER A 483 -0.24 -0.65 -4.44
N SER A 484 0.30 -0.70 -3.23
CA SER A 484 0.91 -1.91 -2.68
C SER A 484 -0.03 -2.70 -1.76
N MET A 485 -1.28 -2.29 -1.57
CA MET A 485 -2.27 -3.07 -0.84
C MET A 485 -2.45 -4.44 -1.51
N ALA A 486 -2.21 -5.51 -0.75
CA ALA A 486 -2.14 -6.88 -1.22
C ALA A 486 -3.01 -7.81 -0.35
N PRO A 487 -4.35 -7.61 -0.29
CA PRO A 487 -5.21 -8.62 0.32
C PRO A 487 -4.97 -9.95 -0.39
N THR A 488 -4.81 -11.02 0.38
CA THR A 488 -4.36 -12.32 -0.12
C THR A 488 -5.21 -13.46 0.42
N VAL A 489 -5.55 -14.39 -0.46
CA VAL A 489 -6.28 -15.63 -0.14
C VAL A 489 -5.46 -16.81 -0.66
N VAL A 490 -5.28 -17.83 0.17
CA VAL A 490 -4.55 -19.05 -0.19
C VAL A 490 -5.48 -20.25 -0.13
N PHE A 491 -5.38 -21.11 -1.12
CA PHE A 491 -6.12 -22.36 -1.24
C PHE A 491 -5.20 -23.57 -1.15
N ASN A 492 -5.69 -24.65 -0.54
CA ASN A 492 -5.09 -25.96 -0.58
C ASN A 492 -5.13 -26.55 -2.01
N ALA A 493 -4.44 -27.66 -2.24
CA ALA A 493 -4.43 -28.34 -3.54
C ALA A 493 -5.82 -28.84 -3.97
N ASP A 494 -6.69 -29.14 -3.02
CA ASP A 494 -8.09 -29.55 -3.25
C ASP A 494 -9.06 -28.37 -3.51
N GLY A 495 -8.54 -27.14 -3.51
CA GLY A 495 -9.31 -25.92 -3.70
C GLY A 495 -10.04 -25.42 -2.43
N SER A 496 -9.87 -26.07 -1.27
CA SER A 496 -10.40 -25.57 0.00
C SER A 496 -9.60 -24.34 0.48
N LEU A 497 -10.28 -23.45 1.22
CA LEU A 497 -9.68 -22.25 1.78
C LEU A 497 -8.64 -22.63 2.85
N ARG A 498 -7.45 -22.03 2.77
CA ARG A 498 -6.32 -22.26 3.69
C ARG A 498 -5.99 -21.05 4.55
N LEU A 499 -5.95 -19.86 3.94
CA LEU A 499 -5.46 -18.64 4.61
C LEU A 499 -6.11 -17.41 3.98
N VAL A 500 -6.44 -16.45 4.86
CA VAL A 500 -6.86 -15.09 4.49
C VAL A 500 -5.94 -14.13 5.23
N VAL A 501 -5.24 -13.25 4.54
CA VAL A 501 -4.23 -12.38 5.17
C VAL A 501 -3.99 -11.09 4.38
N GLY A 502 -3.55 -10.05 5.07
CA GLY A 502 -3.03 -8.82 4.49
C GLY A 502 -2.45 -7.91 5.56
N SER A 503 -1.91 -6.80 5.13
CA SER A 503 -1.20 -5.85 5.99
C SER A 503 -1.36 -4.41 5.50
N PRO A 504 -1.32 -3.40 6.37
CA PRO A 504 -0.83 -2.07 6.05
C PRO A 504 0.70 -2.08 5.92
N GLY A 505 1.27 -0.95 5.43
CA GLY A 505 2.73 -0.81 5.38
C GLY A 505 3.27 -0.09 4.14
N GLY A 506 2.42 0.58 3.35
CA GLY A 506 2.80 1.22 2.09
C GLY A 506 3.49 0.25 1.15
N SER A 507 4.59 0.66 0.54
CA SER A 507 5.34 -0.21 -0.37
C SER A 507 5.91 -1.48 0.31
N ARG A 508 5.99 -1.55 1.65
CA ARG A 508 6.48 -2.73 2.39
C ARG A 508 5.42 -3.82 2.57
N ILE A 509 4.15 -3.55 2.27
CA ILE A 509 3.04 -4.52 2.40
C ILE A 509 3.36 -5.83 1.69
N LEU A 510 3.93 -5.76 0.48
CA LEU A 510 4.23 -6.95 -0.31
C LEU A 510 5.18 -7.91 0.43
N GLY A 511 6.23 -7.37 1.07
CA GLY A 511 7.18 -8.16 1.86
C GLY A 511 6.55 -8.70 3.14
N TYR A 512 5.76 -7.90 3.86
CA TYR A 512 5.11 -8.36 5.09
C TYR A 512 4.14 -9.52 4.83
N VAL A 513 3.31 -9.40 3.78
CA VAL A 513 2.37 -10.46 3.39
C VAL A 513 3.13 -11.67 2.86
N ALA A 514 4.16 -11.47 2.02
CA ALA A 514 4.98 -12.56 1.49
C ALA A 514 5.64 -13.37 2.61
N GLN A 515 6.29 -12.70 3.56
CA GLN A 515 6.94 -13.35 4.71
C GLN A 515 5.94 -14.15 5.55
N THR A 516 4.73 -13.60 5.79
CA THR A 516 3.69 -14.29 6.54
C THR A 516 3.18 -15.54 5.80
N VAL A 517 2.94 -15.43 4.49
CA VAL A 517 2.54 -16.58 3.66
C VAL A 517 3.63 -17.66 3.65
N ILE A 518 4.90 -17.29 3.48
CA ILE A 518 6.04 -18.23 3.58
C ILE A 518 6.06 -18.89 4.96
N GLY A 519 5.86 -18.11 6.03
CA GLY A 519 5.81 -18.61 7.41
C GLY A 519 4.80 -19.75 7.58
N VAL A 520 3.60 -19.57 7.05
CA VAL A 520 2.53 -20.58 7.13
C VAL A 520 2.79 -21.76 6.17
N LEU A 521 3.23 -21.48 4.92
CA LEU A 521 3.28 -22.50 3.88
C LEU A 521 4.58 -23.31 3.84
N ASP A 522 5.73 -22.69 4.05
CA ASP A 522 7.03 -23.35 4.05
C ASP A 522 7.45 -23.79 5.47
N TRP A 523 7.41 -22.85 6.43
CA TRP A 523 7.90 -23.10 7.79
C TRP A 523 6.87 -23.72 8.73
N LYS A 524 5.63 -23.94 8.26
CA LYS A 524 4.54 -24.59 9.01
C LYS A 524 4.21 -23.92 10.34
N LEU A 525 4.47 -22.63 10.45
CA LEU A 525 4.04 -21.81 11.58
C LEU A 525 2.52 -21.63 11.54
N ASP A 526 1.89 -21.49 12.71
CA ASP A 526 0.53 -20.97 12.72
C ASP A 526 0.52 -19.48 12.32
N ILE A 527 -0.66 -18.96 11.98
CA ILE A 527 -0.78 -17.60 11.47
C ILE A 527 -0.26 -16.54 12.47
N GLN A 528 -0.46 -16.72 13.79
CA GLN A 528 0.05 -15.78 14.78
C GLN A 528 1.57 -15.83 14.87
N GLN A 529 2.15 -17.02 14.87
CA GLN A 529 3.61 -17.20 14.84
C GLN A 529 4.21 -16.55 13.60
N ALA A 530 3.60 -16.77 12.42
CA ALA A 530 4.06 -16.20 11.15
C ALA A 530 3.99 -14.66 11.15
N ILE A 531 2.90 -14.07 11.65
CA ILE A 531 2.73 -12.63 11.82
C ILE A 531 3.75 -12.05 12.82
N SER A 532 4.11 -12.81 13.84
CA SER A 532 5.02 -12.37 14.91
C SER A 532 6.50 -12.44 14.53
N LEU A 533 6.84 -13.00 13.37
CA LEU A 533 8.23 -13.03 12.89
C LEU A 533 8.83 -11.63 12.81
N PRO A 534 10.10 -11.43 13.15
CA PRO A 534 10.84 -10.23 12.81
C PRO A 534 10.81 -9.95 11.31
N HIS A 535 10.57 -8.71 10.92
CA HIS A 535 10.49 -8.34 9.51
C HIS A 535 11.84 -8.09 8.87
N TYR A 536 11.94 -8.45 7.61
CA TYR A 536 13.01 -8.11 6.70
C TYR A 536 12.47 -8.07 5.27
N LEU A 537 12.98 -7.19 4.42
CA LEU A 537 12.57 -7.07 3.01
C LEU A 537 13.57 -6.25 2.20
N ASP A 538 13.58 -6.44 0.88
CA ASP A 538 14.33 -5.59 -0.06
C ASP A 538 13.45 -5.09 -1.19
N ARG A 539 13.16 -3.78 -1.18
CA ARG A 539 12.37 -3.08 -2.19
C ARG A 539 13.20 -2.62 -3.40
N ASN A 540 14.27 -3.30 -3.72
CA ASN A 540 15.26 -2.92 -4.73
C ASN A 540 16.04 -1.63 -4.37
N THR A 541 16.12 -1.31 -3.08
CA THR A 541 16.82 -0.16 -2.51
C THR A 541 17.85 -0.54 -1.46
N GLY A 542 17.85 -1.80 -1.07
CA GLY A 542 18.64 -2.43 -0.03
C GLY A 542 17.79 -3.19 0.96
N LEU A 543 18.42 -4.12 1.67
CA LEU A 543 17.81 -4.97 2.69
C LEU A 543 17.49 -4.13 3.94
N GLU A 544 16.23 -4.08 4.30
CA GLU A 544 15.73 -3.50 5.54
C GLU A 544 15.54 -4.62 6.57
N LEU A 545 16.02 -4.43 7.78
CA LEU A 545 15.91 -5.36 8.92
C LEU A 545 15.23 -4.65 10.07
N GLU A 546 14.26 -5.31 10.72
CA GLU A 546 13.47 -4.72 11.79
C GLU A 546 14.30 -4.43 13.04
N GLU A 547 14.35 -3.15 13.43
CA GLU A 547 15.00 -2.67 14.64
C GLU A 547 14.38 -3.28 15.91
N GLY A 548 15.19 -3.50 16.93
CA GLY A 548 14.74 -4.06 18.21
C GLY A 548 14.34 -5.53 18.17
N THR A 549 14.62 -6.25 17.08
CA THR A 549 14.31 -7.68 16.92
C THR A 549 15.54 -8.51 16.56
N ALA A 550 15.38 -9.84 16.51
CA ALA A 550 16.45 -10.74 16.09
C ALA A 550 16.92 -10.50 14.64
N ALA A 551 16.09 -9.90 13.78
CA ALA A 551 16.50 -9.54 12.42
C ALA A 551 17.62 -8.49 12.42
N ALA A 552 17.62 -7.55 13.35
CA ALA A 552 18.66 -6.52 13.45
C ALA A 552 20.07 -7.11 13.65
N ALA A 553 20.18 -8.23 14.37
CA ALA A 553 21.45 -8.90 14.64
C ALA A 553 22.09 -9.49 13.37
N LEU A 554 21.31 -9.66 12.29
CA LEU A 554 21.81 -10.18 11.00
C LEU A 554 22.51 -9.12 10.15
N ALA A 555 22.49 -7.85 10.52
CA ALA A 555 22.94 -6.74 9.67
C ALA A 555 24.38 -6.93 9.16
N GLU A 556 25.34 -7.24 10.05
CA GLU A 556 26.74 -7.45 9.67
C GLU A 556 26.93 -8.70 8.80
N THR A 557 26.25 -9.79 9.12
CA THR A 557 26.28 -11.03 8.32
C THR A 557 25.74 -10.77 6.91
N MET A 558 24.66 -9.99 6.79
CA MET A 558 24.08 -9.67 5.49
C MET A 558 24.95 -8.69 4.69
N ARG A 559 25.62 -7.75 5.35
CA ARG A 559 26.62 -6.87 4.71
C ARG A 559 27.81 -7.67 4.20
N ALA A 560 28.35 -8.58 5.00
CA ALA A 560 29.42 -9.49 4.60
C ALA A 560 29.02 -10.39 3.42
N ARG A 561 27.72 -10.74 3.32
CA ARG A 561 27.15 -11.48 2.20
C ARG A 561 26.96 -10.61 0.94
N GLY A 562 27.16 -9.30 1.02
CA GLY A 562 27.09 -8.36 -0.10
C GLY A 562 25.76 -7.61 -0.23
N HIS A 563 24.91 -7.58 0.81
CA HIS A 563 23.74 -6.73 0.84
C HIS A 563 24.06 -5.31 1.33
N LYS A 564 23.33 -4.32 0.80
CA LYS A 564 23.23 -3.02 1.45
C LYS A 564 22.18 -3.13 2.57
N ALA A 565 22.60 -3.59 3.77
CA ALA A 565 21.68 -3.84 4.88
C ALA A 565 21.60 -2.62 5.82
N SER A 566 20.37 -2.23 6.16
CA SER A 566 20.02 -1.20 7.14
C SER A 566 19.10 -1.76 8.22
N VAL A 567 19.25 -1.27 9.45
CA VAL A 567 18.34 -1.58 10.56
C VAL A 567 17.44 -0.37 10.73
N ILE A 568 16.13 -0.57 10.64
CA ILE A 568 15.13 0.49 10.73
C ILE A 568 13.88 -0.01 11.44
N GLU A 569 13.06 0.91 11.92
CA GLU A 569 11.73 0.60 12.42
C GLU A 569 10.85 0.08 11.27
N LEU A 570 10.29 -1.13 11.40
CA LEU A 570 9.36 -1.74 10.47
C LEU A 570 8.02 -2.00 11.17
N ASN A 571 7.02 -1.20 10.84
CA ASN A 571 5.70 -1.24 11.46
C ASN A 571 4.65 -1.77 10.49
N SER A 572 4.40 -3.07 10.54
CA SER A 572 3.29 -3.73 9.85
C SER A 572 1.98 -3.59 10.65
N GLY A 573 0.95 -4.25 10.24
CA GLY A 573 -0.34 -4.35 10.94
C GLY A 573 -1.09 -5.56 10.40
N LEU A 574 -0.36 -6.66 10.25
CA LEU A 574 -0.85 -7.93 9.71
C LEU A 574 -2.07 -8.42 10.48
N GLN A 575 -3.09 -8.82 9.74
CA GLN A 575 -4.26 -9.51 10.25
C GLN A 575 -4.51 -10.73 9.38
N GLY A 576 -4.74 -11.88 9.96
CA GLY A 576 -4.96 -13.09 9.18
C GLY A 576 -5.76 -14.15 9.91
N ILE A 577 -6.39 -15.01 9.12
CA ILE A 577 -7.16 -16.17 9.59
C ILE A 577 -6.70 -17.39 8.80
N GLU A 578 -6.19 -18.38 9.51
CA GLU A 578 -5.84 -19.68 8.98
C GLU A 578 -6.98 -20.66 9.19
N ILE A 579 -7.33 -21.42 8.17
CA ILE A 579 -8.33 -22.47 8.21
C ILE A 579 -7.60 -23.81 8.25
N ARG A 580 -7.80 -24.56 9.33
CA ARG A 580 -7.17 -25.87 9.54
C ARG A 580 -7.92 -26.97 8.80
N SER A 581 -7.27 -28.14 8.65
CA SER A 581 -7.85 -29.30 7.99
C SER A 581 -9.07 -29.88 8.72
N ASP A 582 -9.17 -29.66 10.04
CA ASP A 582 -10.34 -30.01 10.84
C ASP A 582 -11.47 -28.97 10.76
N GLY A 583 -11.28 -27.93 9.97
CA GLY A 583 -12.22 -26.83 9.80
C GLY A 583 -12.14 -25.76 10.88
N SER A 584 -11.31 -25.91 11.92
CA SER A 584 -11.12 -24.87 12.94
C SER A 584 -10.40 -23.63 12.37
N LEU A 585 -10.65 -22.48 12.98
CA LEU A 585 -10.08 -21.20 12.60
C LEU A 585 -9.01 -20.78 13.62
N ILE A 586 -7.87 -20.33 13.14
CA ILE A 586 -6.83 -19.70 13.95
C ILE A 586 -6.66 -18.28 13.44
N GLY A 587 -6.86 -17.29 14.32
CA GLY A 587 -6.68 -15.88 14.05
C GLY A 587 -5.36 -15.36 14.59
N GLY A 588 -4.71 -14.52 13.80
CA GLY A 588 -3.51 -13.79 14.18
C GLY A 588 -3.66 -12.29 13.98
N ALA A 589 -3.07 -11.52 14.89
CA ALA A 589 -3.01 -10.08 14.82
C ALA A 589 -1.59 -9.58 15.11
N ASP A 590 -1.20 -8.50 14.47
CA ASP A 590 0.15 -7.96 14.55
C ASP A 590 0.55 -7.51 15.96
N PRO A 591 1.67 -7.99 16.52
CA PRO A 591 2.16 -7.54 17.82
C PRO A 591 2.61 -6.06 17.84
N ARG A 592 2.77 -5.43 16.66
CA ARG A 592 3.21 -4.03 16.50
C ARG A 592 2.05 -3.05 16.56
N ARG A 593 0.81 -3.55 16.59
CA ARG A 593 -0.43 -2.74 16.65
C ARG A 593 -1.42 -3.30 17.68
N GLU A 594 -2.52 -2.58 17.88
CA GLU A 594 -3.56 -2.87 18.88
C GLU A 594 -4.54 -3.98 18.45
N GLY A 595 -4.41 -4.50 17.23
CA GLY A 595 -5.33 -5.44 16.62
C GLY A 595 -5.53 -6.75 17.38
N VAL A 596 -6.67 -7.37 17.14
CA VAL A 596 -7.06 -8.67 17.69
C VAL A 596 -7.81 -9.50 16.66
N ALA A 597 -7.89 -10.82 16.90
CA ALA A 597 -8.82 -11.70 16.20
C ALA A 597 -9.90 -12.16 17.20
N VAL A 598 -11.18 -12.02 16.82
CA VAL A 598 -12.36 -12.37 17.61
C VAL A 598 -13.21 -13.36 16.84
N GLY A 599 -13.54 -14.49 17.44
CA GLY A 599 -14.35 -15.53 16.82
C GLY A 599 -15.09 -16.41 17.81
N ARG A 600 -15.87 -17.36 17.28
CA ARG A 600 -16.67 -18.28 18.07
C ARG A 600 -16.57 -19.72 17.54
#